data_d9a2ddd79941045b9ae91dd8e0967c68
#
_entry.id   d9a2ddd79941045b9ae91dd8e0967c68
#
_cell.length_a   1.000
_cell.length_b   1.000
_cell.length_c   1.000
_cell.angle_alpha   90.00
_cell.angle_beta   90.00
_cell.angle_gamma   90.00
#
_symmetry.space_group_name_H-M   'P 1'
#
loop_
_entity.id
_entity.type
_entity.pdbx_description
1 polymer ?
#
loop_
_entity_poly.entity_id
_entity_poly.type
_entity_poly.pdbx_seq_one_letter_code
_entity_poly.pdbx_strand_id
1 'polypeptide(L)'
;MADKSYDAVIIGGGHHGLVIGSYLARNGLSVGVFERRYEVGGGACTEELPFPGWVRDVHATFIRFFISPAYYDFKLWEKGLKLIFPPGATNSCLWRDGTAMAMKPLNDVKEKTMHWPYLPENLEENVKQVASFSKKDADTCYELANKYRDVWKEYVEKWHYNPPPPLGEKDLDEILIERKLVKPEWVTMDVGSVAYDVFESPQLREYYMRLAQGHIGIYPNQPQHLMLTLHTLGSMLGGLPISIAAGGTHNVAHALQRALSEQGGDFYVLSEVDKILLKNGRAVGIKLADGTEIEAKKMVVCDTHVNQVVGKFIGEANTPPEIVKKVKNLHAEVGGWWVHFALHELPKYKHEATHPGCLTQRQYNMPLEPDWFRYQQMEEANKGLLTKYIYFHLTHYSAFDPRWAPEGKHCSLVEVYGPKISQVGYDWYRKVDKELVSRIVEQWQWYAPNMTWDNVIGYHSDSVEAMGERLIDMVGNWTMIDMTNDQMGQRRPIPEYSRYRTHIDNVYICSSVMHPGGALHGLCGYNCYKRIAEDWGLEKMWEKEGRPF
;
A
#
# COMPACT_ATOMS: atom_id res chain seq x y z
N MET A 1 -25.60 26.29 -18.56
CA MET A 1 -24.31 26.83 -18.06
C MET A 1 -23.92 25.98 -16.88
N ALA A 2 -22.65 25.68 -16.73
CA ALA A 2 -22.18 24.89 -15.59
C ALA A 2 -22.46 25.65 -14.28
N ASP A 3 -22.82 24.92 -13.22
CA ASP A 3 -23.15 25.48 -11.92
C ASP A 3 -21.92 26.02 -11.17
N LYS A 4 -20.76 25.45 -11.45
CA LYS A 4 -19.43 25.84 -10.93
C LYS A 4 -18.35 25.63 -11.99
N SER A 5 -17.21 26.28 -11.81
CA SER A 5 -16.09 26.25 -12.76
C SER A 5 -14.74 26.26 -12.05
N TYR A 6 -13.84 25.35 -12.45
CA TYR A 6 -12.47 25.21 -11.94
C TYR A 6 -11.46 25.11 -13.08
N ASP A 7 -10.20 25.47 -12.82
CA ASP A 7 -9.11 25.14 -13.74
C ASP A 7 -8.87 23.63 -13.78
N ALA A 8 -8.86 23.00 -12.61
CA ALA A 8 -8.69 21.57 -12.47
C ALA A 8 -9.83 20.96 -11.65
N VAL A 9 -10.47 19.93 -12.19
CA VAL A 9 -11.47 19.12 -11.51
C VAL A 9 -10.88 17.75 -11.19
N ILE A 10 -10.99 17.33 -9.93
CA ILE A 10 -10.47 16.04 -9.46
C ILE A 10 -11.63 15.13 -9.09
N ILE A 11 -11.69 13.95 -9.70
CA ILE A 11 -12.67 12.90 -9.43
C ILE A 11 -12.07 11.92 -8.44
N GLY A 12 -12.63 11.86 -7.24
CA GLY A 12 -12.16 11.07 -6.12
C GLY A 12 -11.29 11.88 -5.14
N GLY A 13 -11.66 11.81 -3.86
CA GLY A 13 -10.98 12.48 -2.75
C GLY A 13 -10.04 11.54 -1.99
N GLY A 14 -9.42 10.56 -2.64
CA GLY A 14 -8.38 9.74 -2.06
C GLY A 14 -7.10 10.53 -1.77
N HIS A 15 -6.17 9.92 -1.07
CA HIS A 15 -4.94 10.63 -0.67
C HIS A 15 -4.09 11.08 -1.87
N HIS A 16 -4.13 10.40 -3.01
CA HIS A 16 -3.44 10.83 -4.23
C HIS A 16 -4.12 12.04 -4.87
N GLY A 17 -5.45 12.05 -4.94
CA GLY A 17 -6.25 13.18 -5.42
C GLY A 17 -6.05 14.44 -4.57
N LEU A 18 -5.97 14.27 -3.25
CA LEU A 18 -5.70 15.39 -2.34
C LEU A 18 -4.25 15.90 -2.46
N VAL A 19 -3.27 15.02 -2.68
CA VAL A 19 -1.88 15.41 -2.94
C VAL A 19 -1.78 16.26 -4.19
N ILE A 20 -2.28 15.75 -5.32
CA ILE A 20 -2.20 16.51 -6.59
C ILE A 20 -3.01 17.80 -6.54
N GLY A 21 -4.20 17.77 -5.92
CA GLY A 21 -5.03 18.96 -5.74
C GLY A 21 -4.30 20.06 -4.99
N SER A 22 -3.57 19.70 -3.92
CA SER A 22 -2.78 20.65 -3.13
C SER A 22 -1.65 21.28 -3.95
N TYR A 23 -0.95 20.51 -4.78
CA TYR A 23 0.10 21.03 -5.65
C TYR A 23 -0.44 21.91 -6.78
N LEU A 24 -1.57 21.54 -7.39
CA LEU A 24 -2.20 22.37 -8.44
C LEU A 24 -2.72 23.68 -7.86
N ALA A 25 -3.38 23.65 -6.70
CA ALA A 25 -3.84 24.87 -6.02
C ALA A 25 -2.67 25.78 -5.63
N ARG A 26 -1.57 25.23 -5.13
CA ARG A 26 -0.33 25.97 -4.83
C ARG A 26 0.30 26.64 -6.06
N ASN A 27 0.07 26.08 -7.24
CA ASN A 27 0.45 26.69 -8.52
C ASN A 27 -0.56 27.74 -9.02
N GLY A 28 -1.52 28.15 -8.19
CA GLY A 28 -2.49 29.20 -8.50
C GLY A 28 -3.67 28.75 -9.36
N LEU A 29 -3.88 27.45 -9.56
CA LEU A 29 -5.06 26.95 -10.25
C LEU A 29 -6.23 26.89 -9.27
N SER A 30 -7.44 27.23 -9.76
CA SER A 30 -8.67 26.93 -9.05
C SER A 30 -8.93 25.41 -9.14
N VAL A 31 -9.06 24.75 -7.97
CA VAL A 31 -9.19 23.28 -7.88
C VAL A 31 -10.47 22.89 -7.15
N GLY A 32 -11.24 21.96 -7.72
CA GLY A 32 -12.38 21.32 -7.07
C GLY A 32 -12.21 19.81 -7.01
N VAL A 33 -12.28 19.23 -5.80
CA VAL A 33 -12.22 17.77 -5.56
C VAL A 33 -13.63 17.26 -5.26
N PHE A 34 -14.07 16.20 -5.96
CA PHE A 34 -15.41 15.63 -5.84
C PHE A 34 -15.33 14.18 -5.37
N GLU A 35 -15.84 13.92 -4.16
CA GLU A 35 -15.83 12.62 -3.50
C GLU A 35 -17.25 12.10 -3.30
N ARG A 36 -17.49 10.83 -3.64
CA ARG A 36 -18.82 10.20 -3.50
C ARG A 36 -19.18 9.87 -2.05
N ARG A 37 -18.19 9.57 -1.22
CA ARG A 37 -18.39 9.21 0.19
C ARG A 37 -18.61 10.47 1.05
N TYR A 38 -19.02 10.25 2.27
CA TYR A 38 -19.21 11.31 3.28
C TYR A 38 -17.87 11.86 3.83
N GLU A 39 -16.76 11.19 3.53
CA GLU A 39 -15.42 11.53 4.00
C GLU A 39 -14.40 11.31 2.88
N VAL A 40 -13.38 12.18 2.83
CA VAL A 40 -12.22 12.03 1.94
C VAL A 40 -11.24 11.00 2.51
N GLY A 41 -10.35 10.47 1.65
CA GLY A 41 -9.26 9.58 2.08
C GLY A 41 -9.17 8.28 1.29
N GLY A 42 -10.26 7.83 0.69
CA GLY A 42 -10.30 6.55 -0.02
C GLY A 42 -9.94 5.39 0.92
N GLY A 43 -8.86 4.64 0.63
CA GLY A 43 -8.38 3.56 1.48
C GLY A 43 -7.72 4.01 2.79
N ALA A 44 -7.43 5.31 2.95
CA ALA A 44 -6.99 5.91 4.20
C ALA A 44 -8.19 6.26 5.08
N CYS A 45 -8.91 5.27 5.55
CA CYS A 45 -10.13 5.41 6.35
C CYS A 45 -9.97 4.78 7.74
N THR A 46 -10.59 5.43 8.72
CA THR A 46 -10.57 5.01 10.12
C THR A 46 -12.01 5.02 10.64
N GLU A 47 -12.42 3.94 11.27
CA GLU A 47 -13.79 3.78 11.78
C GLU A 47 -13.76 3.19 13.20
N GLU A 48 -14.88 3.27 13.93
CA GLU A 48 -15.03 2.62 15.21
C GLU A 48 -15.62 1.22 15.03
N LEU A 49 -14.78 0.20 15.15
CA LEU A 49 -15.10 -1.20 14.90
C LEU A 49 -14.41 -2.11 15.93
N PRO A 50 -15.03 -3.21 16.42
CA PRO A 50 -16.40 -3.66 16.15
C PRO A 50 -17.46 -2.90 16.93
N PHE A 51 -17.07 -2.06 17.89
CA PHE A 51 -17.95 -1.28 18.77
C PHE A 51 -17.45 0.15 18.91
N PRO A 52 -18.33 1.10 19.31
CA PRO A 52 -17.92 2.46 19.69
C PRO A 52 -16.76 2.47 20.68
N GLY A 53 -15.79 3.36 20.47
CA GLY A 53 -14.59 3.48 21.29
C GLY A 53 -13.41 2.59 20.85
N TRP A 54 -13.60 1.64 19.94
CA TRP A 54 -12.51 0.92 19.32
C TRP A 54 -12.21 1.51 17.93
N VAL A 55 -11.19 2.35 17.86
CA VAL A 55 -10.74 2.99 16.63
C VAL A 55 -9.94 2.00 15.78
N ARG A 56 -10.18 1.97 14.47
CA ARG A 56 -9.53 1.05 13.52
C ARG A 56 -9.24 1.71 12.19
N ASP A 57 -8.04 1.47 11.69
CA ASP A 57 -7.77 1.63 10.28
C ASP A 57 -8.32 0.41 9.55
N VAL A 58 -9.25 0.65 8.63
CA VAL A 58 -10.04 -0.45 8.07
C VAL A 58 -9.20 -1.31 7.13
N HIS A 59 -8.33 -0.71 6.31
CA HIS A 59 -7.53 -1.42 5.31
C HIS A 59 -6.03 -1.10 5.40
N ALA A 60 -5.66 0.17 5.59
CA ALA A 60 -4.27 0.60 5.64
C ALA A 60 -3.67 0.27 7.01
N THR A 61 -2.82 -0.75 7.07
CA THR A 61 -2.27 -1.27 8.33
C THR A 61 -1.05 -0.52 8.82
N PHE A 62 -0.33 0.16 7.93
CA PHE A 62 0.85 0.94 8.25
C PHE A 62 1.03 2.12 7.31
N ILE A 63 1.82 3.10 7.75
CA ILE A 63 2.05 4.31 6.99
C ILE A 63 3.53 4.55 6.79
N ARG A 64 3.90 4.84 5.56
CA ARG A 64 5.18 5.46 5.20
C ARG A 64 4.97 6.84 4.55
N PHE A 65 3.96 7.58 4.99
CA PHE A 65 3.62 8.86 4.37
C PHE A 65 4.75 9.92 4.51
N PHE A 66 5.67 9.71 5.44
CA PHE A 66 6.89 10.51 5.57
C PHE A 66 7.84 10.40 4.35
N ILE A 67 7.68 9.42 3.47
CA ILE A 67 8.41 9.39 2.19
C ILE A 67 7.80 10.31 1.13
N SER A 68 6.58 10.80 1.34
CA SER A 68 5.90 11.69 0.41
C SER A 68 6.48 13.10 0.45
N PRO A 69 6.88 13.69 -0.69
CA PRO A 69 7.24 15.10 -0.73
C PRO A 69 6.15 16.01 -0.16
N ALA A 70 4.87 15.67 -0.35
CA ALA A 70 3.74 16.42 0.17
C ALA A 70 3.74 16.54 1.70
N TYR A 71 4.27 15.54 2.42
CA TYR A 71 4.39 15.58 3.88
C TYR A 71 5.20 16.79 4.34
N TYR A 72 6.30 17.09 3.65
CA TYR A 72 7.22 18.21 3.96
C TYR A 72 6.76 19.51 3.34
N ASP A 73 6.35 19.51 2.08
CA ASP A 73 5.96 20.70 1.34
C ASP A 73 4.78 21.44 1.94
N PHE A 74 3.83 20.67 2.46
CA PHE A 74 2.62 21.19 3.10
C PHE A 74 2.70 21.11 4.63
N LYS A 75 3.84 20.67 5.21
CA LYS A 75 4.07 20.53 6.66
C LYS A 75 2.89 19.83 7.33
N LEU A 76 2.56 18.62 6.88
CA LEU A 76 1.34 17.93 7.32
C LEU A 76 1.31 17.66 8.82
N TRP A 77 2.47 17.64 9.50
CA TRP A 77 2.55 17.57 10.98
C TRP A 77 1.94 18.82 11.67
N GLU A 78 1.97 20.00 11.03
CA GLU A 78 1.30 21.22 11.53
C GLU A 78 -0.20 21.19 11.26
N LYS A 79 -0.66 20.28 10.39
CA LYS A 79 -2.06 20.11 9.97
C LYS A 79 -2.75 18.92 10.65
N GLY A 80 -2.13 18.36 11.69
CA GLY A 80 -2.71 17.30 12.52
C GLY A 80 -2.27 15.88 12.20
N LEU A 81 -1.39 15.67 11.19
CA LEU A 81 -0.82 14.35 10.94
C LEU A 81 0.38 14.12 11.86
N LYS A 82 0.15 13.43 12.96
CA LYS A 82 1.22 12.97 13.86
C LYS A 82 1.54 11.51 13.56
N LEU A 83 2.81 11.22 13.24
CA LEU A 83 3.30 9.87 13.04
C LEU A 83 3.92 9.33 14.33
N ILE A 84 3.56 8.11 14.71
CA ILE A 84 4.15 7.37 15.81
C ILE A 84 5.05 6.31 15.21
N PHE A 85 6.33 6.34 15.57
CA PHE A 85 7.30 5.30 15.22
C PHE A 85 7.43 4.35 16.41
N PRO A 86 6.92 3.10 16.30
CA PRO A 86 7.05 2.13 17.38
C PRO A 86 8.51 1.90 17.77
N PRO A 87 8.84 1.81 19.05
CA PRO A 87 10.22 1.61 19.48
C PRO A 87 10.73 0.23 19.14
N GLY A 88 12.02 0.12 18.88
CA GLY A 88 12.71 -1.15 18.62
C GLY A 88 12.51 -1.67 17.19
N ALA A 89 12.23 -2.95 17.02
CA ALA A 89 12.07 -3.56 15.70
C ALA A 89 10.72 -3.24 15.07
N THR A 90 10.68 -3.10 13.76
CA THR A 90 9.44 -2.92 13.00
C THR A 90 8.71 -4.25 12.81
N ASN A 91 9.46 -5.34 12.62
CA ASN A 91 8.93 -6.68 12.40
C ASN A 91 9.46 -7.66 13.45
N SER A 92 8.59 -8.51 13.98
CA SER A 92 8.94 -9.68 14.79
C SER A 92 8.43 -10.93 14.09
N CYS A 93 9.36 -11.82 13.69
CA CYS A 93 9.04 -13.12 13.12
C CYS A 93 9.07 -14.16 14.23
N LEU A 94 8.01 -14.97 14.36
CA LEU A 94 7.80 -15.90 15.45
C LEU A 94 7.53 -17.28 14.88
N TRP A 95 8.35 -18.29 15.20
CA TRP A 95 8.12 -19.66 14.77
C TRP A 95 7.61 -20.55 15.91
N ARG A 96 6.85 -21.58 15.57
CA ARG A 96 6.24 -22.48 16.58
C ARG A 96 7.25 -23.21 17.46
N ASP A 97 8.48 -23.41 16.98
CA ASP A 97 9.58 -24.02 17.72
C ASP A 97 10.14 -23.10 18.83
N GLY A 98 9.65 -21.86 18.94
CA GLY A 98 10.09 -20.89 19.94
C GLY A 98 11.19 -19.96 19.46
N THR A 99 11.71 -20.15 18.25
CA THR A 99 12.68 -19.22 17.65
C THR A 99 11.99 -17.93 17.20
N ALA A 100 12.73 -16.83 17.16
CA ALA A 100 12.24 -15.54 16.72
C ALA A 100 13.32 -14.67 16.10
N MET A 101 12.92 -13.72 15.26
CA MET A 101 13.73 -12.60 14.80
C MET A 101 12.97 -11.29 15.03
N ALA A 102 13.70 -10.23 15.31
CA ALA A 102 13.13 -8.88 15.47
C ALA A 102 13.98 -7.88 14.67
N MET A 103 13.52 -7.52 13.48
CA MET A 103 14.25 -6.67 12.54
C MET A 103 14.10 -5.19 12.88
N LYS A 104 15.19 -4.55 13.29
CA LYS A 104 15.27 -3.11 13.55
C LYS A 104 15.32 -2.33 12.23
N PRO A 105 14.76 -1.10 12.20
CA PRO A 105 14.89 -0.26 11.00
C PRO A 105 16.35 0.11 10.75
N LEU A 106 16.72 0.23 9.47
CA LEU A 106 18.07 0.61 9.06
C LEU A 106 18.26 2.14 8.89
N ASN A 107 17.19 2.91 9.05
CA ASN A 107 17.24 4.35 8.94
C ASN A 107 16.54 5.02 10.13
N ASP A 108 17.12 6.13 10.61
CA ASP A 108 16.49 7.01 11.59
C ASP A 108 15.66 8.06 10.86
N VAL A 109 14.33 7.97 11.01
CA VAL A 109 13.42 8.95 10.41
C VAL A 109 13.15 10.07 11.40
N LYS A 110 13.55 11.30 11.02
CA LYS A 110 13.24 12.52 11.76
C LYS A 110 12.08 13.25 11.10
N GLU A 111 11.05 13.54 11.88
CA GLU A 111 9.75 14.03 11.40
C GLU A 111 9.79 15.23 10.43
N LYS A 112 10.78 16.08 10.46
CA LYS A 112 10.75 17.35 9.72
C LYS A 112 11.77 17.44 8.59
N THR A 113 12.38 16.35 8.23
CA THR A 113 13.45 16.30 7.22
C THR A 113 13.37 15.02 6.40
N MET A 114 13.62 15.13 5.10
CA MET A 114 13.75 13.97 4.20
C MET A 114 15.16 13.35 4.26
N HIS A 115 15.97 13.72 5.22
CA HIS A 115 17.26 13.11 5.46
C HIS A 115 17.11 12.03 6.53
N TRP A 116 17.33 10.77 6.17
CA TRP A 116 17.19 9.61 7.04
C TRP A 116 18.54 8.93 7.24
N PRO A 117 19.26 9.29 8.32
CA PRO A 117 20.57 8.69 8.61
C PRO A 117 20.51 7.18 8.66
N TYR A 118 21.48 6.53 8.05
CA TYR A 118 21.65 5.10 8.09
C TYR A 118 22.18 4.64 9.44
N LEU A 119 21.72 3.49 9.95
CA LEU A 119 22.05 2.91 11.25
C LEU A 119 22.80 1.58 11.06
N PRO A 120 24.13 1.62 10.87
CA PRO A 120 24.93 0.42 10.61
C PRO A 120 24.89 -0.56 11.79
N GLU A 121 24.77 -0.08 13.02
CA GLU A 121 24.64 -0.91 14.22
C GLU A 121 23.39 -1.78 14.20
N ASN A 122 22.28 -1.29 13.65
CA ASN A 122 21.06 -2.08 13.49
C ASN A 122 21.25 -3.16 12.40
N LEU A 123 21.97 -2.86 11.32
CA LEU A 123 22.30 -3.87 10.31
C LEU A 123 23.10 -5.02 10.92
N GLU A 124 24.15 -4.73 11.67
CA GLU A 124 24.99 -5.76 12.30
C GLU A 124 24.20 -6.64 13.28
N GLU A 125 23.29 -6.03 14.05
CA GLU A 125 22.43 -6.78 14.97
C GLU A 125 21.42 -7.66 14.22
N ASN A 126 20.80 -7.15 13.16
CA ASN A 126 19.87 -7.91 12.33
C ASN A 126 20.56 -9.07 11.61
N VAL A 127 21.78 -8.88 11.11
CA VAL A 127 22.61 -9.97 10.53
C VAL A 127 22.88 -11.08 11.54
N LYS A 128 23.21 -10.74 12.81
CA LYS A 128 23.43 -11.74 13.87
C LYS A 128 22.17 -12.58 14.12
N GLN A 129 20.99 -11.97 14.04
CA GLN A 129 19.73 -12.72 14.20
C GLN A 129 19.51 -13.70 13.05
N VAL A 130 19.76 -13.31 11.80
CA VAL A 130 19.68 -14.21 10.64
C VAL A 130 20.72 -15.33 10.74
N ALA A 131 21.94 -15.01 11.21
CA ALA A 131 23.01 -15.99 11.36
C ALA A 131 22.69 -17.10 12.38
N SER A 132 21.72 -16.91 13.28
CA SER A 132 21.26 -17.98 14.18
C SER A 132 20.50 -19.09 13.44
N PHE A 133 19.98 -18.82 12.24
CA PHE A 133 19.33 -19.81 11.38
C PHE A 133 20.29 -20.34 10.31
N SER A 134 21.00 -19.45 9.61
CA SER A 134 22.01 -19.80 8.60
C SER A 134 23.03 -18.68 8.47
N LYS A 135 24.31 -19.02 8.63
CA LYS A 135 25.41 -18.08 8.38
C LYS A 135 25.48 -17.66 6.91
N LYS A 136 25.25 -18.60 5.99
CA LYS A 136 25.25 -18.34 4.55
C LYS A 136 24.12 -17.37 4.17
N ASP A 137 22.91 -17.57 4.71
CA ASP A 137 21.80 -16.66 4.47
C ASP A 137 22.04 -15.28 5.07
N ALA A 138 22.73 -15.21 6.23
CA ALA A 138 23.12 -13.93 6.82
C ALA A 138 24.10 -13.16 5.93
N ASP A 139 25.11 -13.83 5.39
CA ASP A 139 26.08 -13.26 4.46
C ASP A 139 25.36 -12.78 3.17
N THR A 140 24.43 -13.59 2.64
CA THR A 140 23.60 -13.27 1.47
C THR A 140 22.72 -12.05 1.74
N CYS A 141 22.00 -12.01 2.86
CA CYS A 141 21.17 -10.86 3.23
C CYS A 141 22.00 -9.58 3.40
N TYR A 142 23.18 -9.67 4.00
CA TYR A 142 24.10 -8.55 4.16
C TYR A 142 24.54 -7.98 2.80
N GLU A 143 24.92 -8.86 1.88
CA GLU A 143 25.29 -8.47 0.51
C GLU A 143 24.13 -7.78 -0.22
N LEU A 144 22.93 -8.38 -0.17
CA LEU A 144 21.74 -7.84 -0.83
C LEU A 144 21.31 -6.49 -0.24
N ALA A 145 21.37 -6.33 1.08
CA ALA A 145 21.06 -5.06 1.74
C ALA A 145 22.03 -3.93 1.32
N ASN A 146 23.32 -4.24 1.19
CA ASN A 146 24.32 -3.29 0.71
C ASN A 146 24.11 -2.94 -0.77
N LYS A 147 23.90 -3.95 -1.64
CA LYS A 147 23.57 -3.72 -3.06
C LYS A 147 22.34 -2.83 -3.23
N TYR A 148 21.28 -3.09 -2.47
CA TYR A 148 20.07 -2.30 -2.50
C TYR A 148 20.30 -0.84 -2.06
N ARG A 149 21.05 -0.64 -0.97
CA ARG A 149 21.41 0.69 -0.50
C ARG A 149 22.22 1.48 -1.54
N ASP A 150 23.18 0.83 -2.20
CA ASP A 150 24.07 1.47 -3.18
C ASP A 150 23.31 1.92 -4.43
N VAL A 151 22.28 1.19 -4.83
CA VAL A 151 21.45 1.57 -6.00
C VAL A 151 20.26 2.45 -5.65
N TRP A 152 19.96 2.63 -4.38
CA TRP A 152 18.78 3.38 -3.93
C TRP A 152 18.73 4.78 -4.54
N LYS A 153 19.74 5.61 -4.32
CA LYS A 153 19.76 7.00 -4.80
C LYS A 153 19.82 7.10 -6.32
N GLU A 154 20.64 6.29 -6.94
CA GLU A 154 20.88 6.39 -8.37
C GLU A 154 19.67 5.92 -9.20
N TYR A 155 19.01 4.86 -8.77
CA TYR A 155 17.94 4.21 -9.56
C TYR A 155 16.60 4.19 -8.84
N VAL A 156 16.54 3.63 -7.63
CA VAL A 156 15.27 3.36 -6.96
C VAL A 156 14.55 4.66 -6.58
N GLU A 157 15.28 5.65 -6.06
CA GLU A 157 14.73 6.95 -5.72
C GLU A 157 14.17 7.66 -6.96
N LYS A 158 14.95 7.67 -8.06
CA LYS A 158 14.50 8.23 -9.33
C LYS A 158 13.26 7.52 -9.86
N TRP A 159 13.23 6.19 -9.74
CA TRP A 159 12.09 5.40 -10.20
C TRP A 159 10.83 5.68 -9.36
N HIS A 160 10.94 5.80 -8.04
CA HIS A 160 9.78 6.07 -7.18
C HIS A 160 9.18 7.47 -7.38
N TYR A 161 10.02 8.48 -7.58
CA TYR A 161 9.61 9.89 -7.55
C TYR A 161 9.47 10.53 -8.92
N ASN A 162 9.42 9.74 -9.97
CA ASN A 162 9.22 10.23 -11.33
C ASN A 162 8.19 9.38 -12.08
N PRO A 163 7.53 9.95 -13.11
CA PRO A 163 6.85 9.14 -14.10
C PRO A 163 7.80 8.10 -14.70
N PRO A 164 7.31 6.91 -15.09
CA PRO A 164 8.14 5.94 -15.80
C PRO A 164 8.78 6.57 -17.04
N PRO A 165 9.94 6.08 -17.51
CA PRO A 165 10.54 6.56 -18.75
C PRO A 165 9.57 6.36 -19.93
N PRO A 166 9.68 7.14 -21.01
CA PRO A 166 8.89 6.94 -22.22
C PRO A 166 9.03 5.52 -22.78
N LEU A 167 7.99 5.03 -23.44
CA LEU A 167 8.05 3.75 -24.14
C LEU A 167 9.20 3.74 -25.16
N GLY A 168 10.01 2.67 -25.13
CA GLY A 168 11.19 2.53 -25.98
C GLY A 168 12.50 3.00 -25.32
N GLU A 169 12.44 3.69 -24.21
CA GLU A 169 13.60 3.89 -23.31
C GLU A 169 13.72 2.72 -22.33
N LYS A 170 14.92 2.50 -21.78
CA LYS A 170 15.12 1.43 -20.80
C LYS A 170 14.37 1.71 -19.51
N ASP A 171 13.58 0.74 -19.05
CA ASP A 171 13.00 0.75 -17.72
C ASP A 171 14.01 0.23 -16.68
N LEU A 172 13.71 0.42 -15.39
CA LEU A 172 14.61 0.05 -14.30
C LEU A 172 14.96 -1.44 -14.30
N ASP A 173 14.05 -2.33 -14.68
CA ASP A 173 14.29 -3.77 -14.78
C ASP A 173 15.48 -4.10 -15.67
N GLU A 174 15.54 -3.51 -16.85
CA GLU A 174 16.62 -3.72 -17.82
C GLU A 174 17.96 -3.22 -17.27
N ILE A 175 17.93 -2.06 -16.57
CA ILE A 175 19.11 -1.49 -15.92
C ILE A 175 19.62 -2.41 -14.81
N LEU A 176 18.72 -2.97 -13.97
CA LEU A 176 19.08 -3.88 -12.88
C LEU A 176 19.73 -5.17 -13.40
N ILE A 177 19.22 -5.72 -14.51
CA ILE A 177 19.79 -6.90 -15.17
C ILE A 177 21.18 -6.59 -15.75
N GLU A 178 21.32 -5.51 -16.53
CA GLU A 178 22.58 -5.10 -17.14
C GLU A 178 23.68 -4.85 -16.10
N ARG A 179 23.31 -4.28 -14.95
CA ARG A 179 24.22 -4.04 -13.82
C ARG A 179 24.47 -5.29 -12.95
N LYS A 180 23.85 -6.43 -13.28
CA LYS A 180 23.96 -7.70 -12.53
C LYS A 180 23.52 -7.57 -11.06
N LEU A 181 22.57 -6.71 -10.80
CA LEU A 181 22.01 -6.49 -9.46
C LEU A 181 20.93 -7.52 -9.13
N VAL A 182 20.28 -8.03 -10.18
CA VAL A 182 19.30 -9.13 -10.14
C VAL A 182 19.64 -10.15 -11.23
N LYS A 183 19.18 -11.39 -11.05
CA LYS A 183 19.35 -12.41 -12.06
C LYS A 183 18.30 -12.27 -13.15
N PRO A 184 18.65 -12.40 -14.45
CA PRO A 184 17.69 -12.28 -15.56
C PRO A 184 16.53 -13.28 -15.46
N GLU A 185 16.79 -14.49 -15.00
CA GLU A 185 15.80 -15.56 -14.84
C GLU A 185 14.70 -15.22 -13.83
N TRP A 186 14.95 -14.32 -12.87
CA TRP A 186 13.95 -13.89 -11.90
C TRP A 186 12.76 -13.15 -12.53
N VAL A 187 12.86 -12.69 -13.78
CA VAL A 187 11.74 -12.09 -14.53
C VAL A 187 10.55 -13.06 -14.63
N THR A 188 10.83 -14.36 -14.77
CA THR A 188 9.81 -15.40 -14.96
C THR A 188 9.62 -16.30 -13.75
N MET A 189 10.53 -16.24 -12.78
CA MET A 189 10.42 -17.01 -11.55
C MET A 189 9.37 -16.39 -10.63
N ASP A 190 8.55 -17.24 -10.03
CA ASP A 190 7.67 -16.83 -8.95
C ASP A 190 8.45 -16.53 -7.65
N VAL A 191 7.78 -15.86 -6.71
CA VAL A 191 8.37 -15.46 -5.42
C VAL A 191 8.91 -16.66 -4.66
N GLY A 192 8.20 -17.81 -4.64
CA GLY A 192 8.65 -19.02 -3.99
C GLY A 192 9.92 -19.57 -4.61
N SER A 193 9.99 -19.62 -5.93
CA SER A 193 11.19 -20.07 -6.68
C SER A 193 12.39 -19.16 -6.42
N VAL A 194 12.19 -17.84 -6.37
CA VAL A 194 13.26 -16.90 -5.97
C VAL A 194 13.72 -17.15 -4.54
N ALA A 195 12.80 -17.45 -3.60
CA ALA A 195 13.15 -17.78 -2.22
C ALA A 195 14.10 -18.98 -2.13
N TYR A 196 13.82 -20.03 -2.91
CA TYR A 196 14.68 -21.24 -2.97
C TYR A 196 15.99 -21.02 -3.71
N ASP A 197 16.03 -20.12 -4.68
CA ASP A 197 17.26 -19.75 -5.39
C ASP A 197 18.23 -18.94 -4.51
N VAL A 198 17.70 -18.19 -3.55
CA VAL A 198 18.48 -17.25 -2.72
C VAL A 198 18.84 -17.83 -1.35
N PHE A 199 17.91 -18.52 -0.66
CA PHE A 199 18.05 -18.92 0.74
C PHE A 199 18.08 -20.43 0.94
N GLU A 200 18.93 -20.91 1.86
CA GLU A 200 18.97 -22.31 2.25
C GLU A 200 18.09 -22.62 3.46
N SER A 201 17.86 -21.65 4.36
CA SER A 201 17.03 -21.89 5.54
C SER A 201 15.54 -21.73 5.26
N PRO A 202 14.69 -22.63 5.76
CA PRO A 202 13.24 -22.52 5.60
C PRO A 202 12.67 -21.25 6.25
N GLN A 203 13.30 -20.77 7.34
CA GLN A 203 12.88 -19.56 8.02
C GLN A 203 13.03 -18.32 7.13
N LEU A 204 14.15 -18.18 6.42
CA LEU A 204 14.38 -17.03 5.56
C LEU A 204 13.55 -17.10 4.28
N ARG A 205 13.36 -18.29 3.71
CA ARG A 205 12.44 -18.50 2.59
C ARG A 205 11.02 -18.06 2.94
N GLU A 206 10.51 -18.51 4.09
CA GLU A 206 9.18 -18.14 4.55
C GLU A 206 9.08 -16.64 4.83
N TYR A 207 10.07 -16.05 5.50
CA TYR A 207 10.09 -14.62 5.78
C TYR A 207 10.08 -13.78 4.49
N TYR A 208 10.88 -14.16 3.48
CA TYR A 208 10.87 -13.49 2.18
C TYR A 208 9.50 -13.58 1.48
N MET A 209 8.92 -14.78 1.39
CA MET A 209 7.60 -14.97 0.80
C MET A 209 6.51 -14.16 1.54
N ARG A 210 6.62 -14.08 2.86
CA ARG A 210 5.69 -13.31 3.68
C ARG A 210 5.82 -11.81 3.46
N LEU A 211 7.04 -11.29 3.33
CA LEU A 211 7.27 -9.88 3.00
C LEU A 211 6.72 -9.53 1.60
N ALA A 212 6.97 -10.36 0.61
CA ALA A 212 6.43 -10.17 -0.74
C ALA A 212 4.90 -10.14 -0.73
N GLN A 213 4.24 -11.06 -0.03
CA GLN A 213 2.80 -11.10 0.06
C GLN A 213 2.23 -9.92 0.86
N GLY A 214 2.73 -9.66 2.07
CA GLY A 214 2.16 -8.66 2.96
C GLY A 214 2.45 -7.21 2.57
N HIS A 215 3.61 -6.94 1.97
CA HIS A 215 3.98 -5.57 1.60
C HIS A 215 3.62 -5.22 0.16
N ILE A 216 3.67 -6.20 -0.73
CA ILE A 216 3.54 -5.98 -2.18
C ILE A 216 2.19 -6.51 -2.72
N GLY A 217 1.54 -7.43 -2.02
CA GLY A 217 0.30 -8.04 -2.48
C GLY A 217 0.52 -9.03 -3.63
N ILE A 218 1.57 -9.86 -3.53
CA ILE A 218 1.90 -10.87 -4.53
C ILE A 218 1.84 -12.26 -3.89
N TYR A 219 1.14 -13.20 -4.51
CA TYR A 219 1.17 -14.58 -4.07
C TYR A 219 2.54 -15.23 -4.34
N PRO A 220 2.98 -16.18 -3.49
CA PRO A 220 4.24 -16.90 -3.70
C PRO A 220 4.38 -17.59 -5.06
N ASN A 221 3.27 -17.94 -5.72
CA ASN A 221 3.23 -18.53 -7.06
C ASN A 221 3.03 -17.52 -8.19
N GLN A 222 3.32 -16.25 -7.96
CA GLN A 222 3.29 -15.19 -8.97
C GLN A 222 4.69 -14.59 -9.15
N PRO A 223 5.08 -14.22 -10.39
CA PRO A 223 6.31 -13.48 -10.64
C PRO A 223 6.16 -12.03 -10.14
N GLN A 224 7.10 -11.60 -9.31
CA GLN A 224 7.17 -10.24 -8.81
C GLN A 224 8.03 -9.38 -9.74
N HIS A 225 7.68 -8.11 -9.91
CA HIS A 225 8.51 -7.15 -10.64
C HIS A 225 9.93 -7.07 -10.07
N LEU A 226 10.96 -7.09 -10.93
CA LEU A 226 12.37 -7.22 -10.51
C LEU A 226 12.82 -6.17 -9.50
N MET A 227 12.40 -4.91 -9.68
CA MET A 227 12.70 -3.86 -8.70
C MET A 227 12.09 -4.17 -7.34
N LEU A 228 10.87 -4.68 -7.31
CA LEU A 228 10.21 -5.08 -6.05
C LEU A 228 10.85 -6.34 -5.45
N THR A 229 11.34 -7.26 -6.27
CA THR A 229 12.15 -8.41 -5.83
C THR A 229 13.42 -7.92 -5.14
N LEU A 230 14.17 -7.02 -5.76
CA LEU A 230 15.37 -6.43 -5.16
C LEU A 230 15.03 -5.65 -3.88
N HIS A 231 13.92 -4.88 -3.90
CA HIS A 231 13.44 -4.15 -2.72
C HIS A 231 13.11 -5.10 -1.56
N THR A 232 12.38 -6.18 -1.82
CA THR A 232 12.03 -7.16 -0.79
C THR A 232 13.27 -7.84 -0.23
N LEU A 233 14.16 -8.33 -1.08
CA LEU A 233 15.43 -8.96 -0.68
C LEU A 233 16.33 -7.98 0.10
N GLY A 234 16.48 -6.76 -0.40
CA GLY A 234 17.30 -5.72 0.25
C GLY A 234 16.74 -5.22 1.58
N SER A 235 15.43 -5.40 1.81
CA SER A 235 14.76 -4.99 3.05
C SER A 235 14.65 -6.12 4.09
N MET A 236 15.09 -7.34 3.80
CA MET A 236 14.98 -8.45 4.76
C MET A 236 15.72 -8.20 6.07
N LEU A 237 16.84 -7.50 6.04
CA LEU A 237 17.56 -7.06 7.24
C LEU A 237 17.01 -5.74 7.83
N GLY A 238 15.76 -5.41 7.57
CA GLY A 238 15.17 -4.13 7.93
C GLY A 238 15.30 -3.11 6.79
N GLY A 239 14.55 -2.06 6.85
CA GLY A 239 14.53 -0.99 5.85
C GLY A 239 14.16 0.33 6.52
N LEU A 240 13.38 1.17 5.83
CA LEU A 240 12.77 2.33 6.45
C LEU A 240 11.83 1.90 7.59
N PRO A 241 11.77 2.65 8.68
CA PRO A 241 10.82 2.36 9.75
C PRO A 241 9.39 2.41 9.22
N ILE A 242 8.50 1.80 9.97
CA ILE A 242 7.07 1.84 9.73
C ILE A 242 6.45 2.72 10.82
N SER A 243 5.47 3.54 10.45
CA SER A 243 4.78 4.40 11.40
C SER A 243 3.28 4.11 11.45
N ILE A 244 2.65 4.57 12.52
CA ILE A 244 1.21 4.58 12.73
C ILE A 244 0.76 6.04 12.74
N ALA A 245 -0.35 6.37 12.07
CA ALA A 245 -0.97 7.68 12.25
C ALA A 245 -1.67 7.74 13.60
N ALA A 246 -1.29 8.67 14.42
CA ALA A 246 -1.92 8.89 15.71
C ALA A 246 -3.41 9.19 15.54
N GLY A 247 -4.27 8.32 16.09
CA GLY A 247 -5.72 8.40 15.95
C GLY A 247 -6.28 7.91 14.63
N GLY A 248 -5.46 7.29 13.77
CA GLY A 248 -5.89 6.62 12.54
C GLY A 248 -5.43 7.28 11.24
N THR A 249 -5.47 6.48 10.16
CA THR A 249 -4.99 6.87 8.82
C THR A 249 -5.83 7.95 8.15
N HIS A 250 -7.08 8.14 8.55
CA HIS A 250 -7.91 9.26 8.08
C HIS A 250 -7.22 10.63 8.35
N ASN A 251 -6.35 10.73 9.36
CA ASN A 251 -5.60 11.93 9.63
C ASN A 251 -4.60 12.31 8.52
N VAL A 252 -4.19 11.36 7.67
CA VAL A 252 -3.44 11.66 6.44
C VAL A 252 -4.32 12.48 5.49
N ALA A 253 -5.54 11.98 5.24
CA ALA A 253 -6.48 12.65 4.35
C ALA A 253 -6.93 14.01 4.90
N HIS A 254 -7.24 14.10 6.19
CA HIS A 254 -7.64 15.34 6.84
C HIS A 254 -6.52 16.40 6.83
N ALA A 255 -5.26 15.99 7.01
CA ALA A 255 -4.14 16.92 6.90
C ALA A 255 -3.94 17.42 5.45
N LEU A 256 -4.10 16.54 4.47
CA LEU A 256 -4.06 16.91 3.05
C LEU A 256 -5.25 17.79 2.66
N GLN A 257 -6.45 17.52 3.16
CA GLN A 257 -7.63 18.34 2.97
C GLN A 257 -7.42 19.78 3.49
N ARG A 258 -6.82 19.92 4.69
CA ARG A 258 -6.44 21.23 5.23
C ARG A 258 -5.39 21.91 4.37
N ALA A 259 -4.39 21.14 3.88
CA ALA A 259 -3.39 21.66 2.96
C ALA A 259 -4.02 22.18 1.67
N LEU A 260 -4.95 21.42 1.06
CA LEU A 260 -5.69 21.85 -0.12
C LEU A 260 -6.46 23.15 0.14
N SER A 261 -7.22 23.23 1.24
CA SER A 261 -8.02 24.41 1.58
C SER A 261 -7.14 25.65 1.85
N GLU A 262 -6.00 25.49 2.51
CA GLU A 262 -5.04 26.58 2.73
C GLU A 262 -4.42 27.12 1.42
N GLN A 263 -4.37 26.29 0.38
CA GLN A 263 -3.96 26.73 -0.96
C GLN A 263 -5.14 27.27 -1.80
N GLY A 264 -6.33 27.36 -1.24
CA GLY A 264 -7.52 27.87 -1.92
C GLY A 264 -8.26 26.86 -2.78
N GLY A 265 -8.02 25.57 -2.61
CA GLY A 265 -8.79 24.53 -3.26
C GLY A 265 -10.06 24.15 -2.49
N ASP A 266 -11.08 23.75 -3.21
CA ASP A 266 -12.37 23.30 -2.69
C ASP A 266 -12.48 21.77 -2.71
N PHE A 267 -13.26 21.20 -1.79
CA PHE A 267 -13.63 19.78 -1.83
C PHE A 267 -15.12 19.61 -1.52
N TYR A 268 -15.70 18.58 -2.13
CA TYR A 268 -17.12 18.26 -2.03
C TYR A 268 -17.26 16.75 -1.74
N VAL A 269 -17.80 16.42 -0.59
CA VAL A 269 -18.21 15.05 -0.23
C VAL A 269 -19.64 14.79 -0.66
N LEU A 270 -20.07 13.53 -0.68
CA LEU A 270 -21.40 13.13 -1.18
C LEU A 270 -21.70 13.65 -2.59
N SER A 271 -20.64 13.77 -3.41
CA SER A 271 -20.68 14.35 -4.75
C SER A 271 -20.18 13.33 -5.78
N GLU A 272 -20.99 12.29 -5.99
CA GLU A 272 -20.66 11.22 -6.93
C GLU A 272 -20.62 11.74 -8.37
N VAL A 273 -19.51 11.47 -9.06
CA VAL A 273 -19.36 11.79 -10.47
C VAL A 273 -19.98 10.67 -11.32
N ASP A 274 -20.86 11.06 -12.25
CA ASP A 274 -21.45 10.17 -13.24
C ASP A 274 -20.53 10.00 -14.46
N LYS A 275 -20.08 11.11 -15.04
CA LYS A 275 -19.24 11.09 -16.26
C LYS A 275 -18.40 12.35 -16.46
N ILE A 276 -17.39 12.22 -17.32
CA ILE A 276 -16.64 13.34 -17.88
C ILE A 276 -17.39 13.87 -19.10
N LEU A 277 -17.57 15.19 -19.19
CA LEU A 277 -18.17 15.88 -20.32
C LEU A 277 -17.10 16.11 -21.39
N LEU A 278 -17.32 15.58 -22.57
CA LEU A 278 -16.38 15.66 -23.69
C LEU A 278 -16.91 16.59 -24.79
N LYS A 279 -16.01 17.40 -25.35
CA LYS A 279 -16.27 18.21 -26.53
C LYS A 279 -15.05 18.19 -27.45
N ASN A 280 -15.21 17.74 -28.71
CA ASN A 280 -14.15 17.68 -29.70
C ASN A 280 -12.91 16.89 -29.21
N GLY A 281 -13.11 15.71 -28.58
CA GLY A 281 -12.03 14.86 -28.08
C GLY A 281 -11.33 15.35 -26.82
N ARG A 282 -11.84 16.41 -26.17
CA ARG A 282 -11.28 17.04 -24.97
C ARG A 282 -12.28 17.03 -23.83
N ALA A 283 -11.84 16.88 -22.59
CA ALA A 283 -12.66 17.06 -21.41
C ALA A 283 -12.93 18.55 -21.17
N VAL A 284 -14.20 18.89 -20.95
CA VAL A 284 -14.67 20.27 -20.66
C VAL A 284 -15.31 20.38 -19.28
N GLY A 285 -15.47 19.28 -18.57
CA GLY A 285 -16.06 19.25 -17.24
C GLY A 285 -16.46 17.85 -16.81
N ILE A 286 -17.24 17.81 -15.74
CA ILE A 286 -17.85 16.58 -15.21
C ILE A 286 -19.35 16.79 -14.99
N LYS A 287 -20.10 15.71 -14.96
CA LYS A 287 -21.48 15.69 -14.51
C LYS A 287 -21.59 14.81 -13.26
N LEU A 288 -22.22 15.34 -12.23
CA LEU A 288 -22.53 14.61 -11.01
C LEU A 288 -23.78 13.74 -11.18
N ALA A 289 -23.97 12.77 -10.31
CA ALA A 289 -25.12 11.87 -10.34
C ALA A 289 -26.46 12.57 -10.13
N ASP A 290 -26.48 13.71 -9.43
CA ASP A 290 -27.67 14.56 -9.25
C ASP A 290 -27.99 15.43 -10.47
N GLY A 291 -27.16 15.39 -11.51
CA GLY A 291 -27.31 16.15 -12.74
C GLY A 291 -26.54 17.47 -12.79
N THR A 292 -25.91 17.92 -11.69
CA THR A 292 -25.07 19.11 -11.62
C THR A 292 -23.88 19.00 -12.58
N GLU A 293 -23.61 20.08 -13.33
CA GLU A 293 -22.46 20.13 -14.25
C GLU A 293 -21.39 21.08 -13.71
N ILE A 294 -20.14 20.60 -13.69
CA ILE A 294 -18.97 21.35 -13.24
C ILE A 294 -18.02 21.53 -14.43
N GLU A 295 -17.70 22.77 -14.75
CA GLU A 295 -16.76 23.08 -15.83
C GLU A 295 -15.31 22.83 -15.38
N ALA A 296 -14.53 22.15 -16.22
CA ALA A 296 -13.08 22.03 -16.11
C ALA A 296 -12.42 22.85 -17.23
N LYS A 297 -11.89 24.02 -16.91
CA LYS A 297 -11.28 24.92 -17.88
C LYS A 297 -10.01 24.37 -18.51
N LYS A 298 -9.22 23.65 -17.71
CA LYS A 298 -7.91 23.13 -18.14
C LYS A 298 -7.89 21.61 -18.14
N MET A 299 -8.20 20.93 -17.03
CA MET A 299 -8.01 19.50 -16.91
C MET A 299 -9.00 18.81 -15.98
N VAL A 300 -9.15 17.51 -16.20
CA VAL A 300 -9.80 16.56 -15.29
C VAL A 300 -8.75 15.54 -14.82
N VAL A 301 -8.69 15.28 -13.53
CA VAL A 301 -7.77 14.29 -12.92
C VAL A 301 -8.59 13.24 -12.18
N CYS A 302 -8.31 11.96 -12.42
CA CYS A 302 -9.04 10.85 -11.82
C CYS A 302 -8.18 10.16 -10.74
N ASP A 303 -8.62 10.23 -9.48
CA ASP A 303 -8.09 9.44 -8.36
C ASP A 303 -8.99 8.21 -8.13
N THR A 304 -9.23 7.46 -9.18
CA THR A 304 -10.11 6.30 -9.21
C THR A 304 -9.48 5.18 -10.02
N HIS A 305 -10.04 3.96 -9.93
CA HIS A 305 -9.55 2.84 -10.71
C HIS A 305 -9.71 3.09 -12.23
N VAL A 306 -8.72 2.69 -13.01
CA VAL A 306 -8.74 2.87 -14.46
C VAL A 306 -9.96 2.22 -15.14
N ASN A 307 -10.52 1.16 -14.57
CA ASN A 307 -11.78 0.55 -15.05
C ASN A 307 -12.96 1.54 -14.97
N GLN A 308 -13.03 2.36 -13.92
CA GLN A 308 -14.05 3.41 -13.84
C GLN A 308 -13.78 4.54 -14.82
N VAL A 309 -12.51 4.92 -14.99
CA VAL A 309 -12.14 5.99 -15.94
C VAL A 309 -12.56 5.61 -17.35
N VAL A 310 -12.23 4.40 -17.79
CA VAL A 310 -12.54 3.90 -19.14
C VAL A 310 -13.99 3.47 -19.27
N GLY A 311 -14.51 2.73 -18.31
CA GLY A 311 -15.85 2.13 -18.41
C GLY A 311 -16.99 3.09 -18.08
N LYS A 312 -16.82 3.97 -17.07
CA LYS A 312 -17.87 4.89 -16.59
C LYS A 312 -17.62 6.32 -17.05
N PHE A 313 -16.50 6.93 -16.67
CA PHE A 313 -16.36 8.39 -16.77
C PHE A 313 -16.12 8.86 -18.20
N ILE A 314 -15.21 8.26 -18.94
CA ILE A 314 -15.02 8.52 -20.39
C ILE A 314 -16.07 7.73 -21.18
N GLY A 315 -16.34 6.49 -20.77
CA GLY A 315 -17.21 5.54 -21.44
C GLY A 315 -16.50 4.74 -22.53
N GLU A 316 -16.81 3.45 -22.65
CA GLU A 316 -16.22 2.56 -23.65
C GLU A 316 -16.45 3.04 -25.10
N ALA A 317 -17.58 3.68 -25.36
CA ALA A 317 -17.89 4.23 -26.69
C ALA A 317 -16.95 5.37 -27.14
N ASN A 318 -16.30 6.04 -26.20
CA ASN A 318 -15.33 7.11 -26.45
C ASN A 318 -13.88 6.63 -26.31
N THR A 319 -13.66 5.34 -26.09
CA THR A 319 -12.35 4.75 -25.83
C THR A 319 -11.99 3.76 -26.95
N PRO A 320 -10.75 3.79 -27.48
CA PRO A 320 -10.30 2.81 -28.47
C PRO A 320 -10.48 1.37 -27.96
N PRO A 321 -11.03 0.45 -28.80
CA PRO A 321 -11.36 -0.92 -28.36
C PRO A 321 -10.17 -1.70 -27.78
N GLU A 322 -8.97 -1.46 -28.29
CA GLU A 322 -7.72 -2.08 -27.80
C GLU A 322 -7.38 -1.62 -26.37
N ILE A 323 -7.66 -0.36 -26.02
CA ILE A 323 -7.48 0.16 -24.66
C ILE A 323 -8.53 -0.46 -23.74
N VAL A 324 -9.80 -0.51 -24.14
CA VAL A 324 -10.87 -1.18 -23.38
C VAL A 324 -10.48 -2.62 -23.09
N LYS A 325 -9.98 -3.35 -24.08
CA LYS A 325 -9.54 -4.74 -23.91
C LYS A 325 -8.40 -4.87 -22.92
N LYS A 326 -7.36 -4.02 -23.02
CA LYS A 326 -6.22 -4.03 -22.10
C LYS A 326 -6.65 -3.73 -20.66
N VAL A 327 -7.49 -2.73 -20.46
CA VAL A 327 -8.01 -2.35 -19.14
C VAL A 327 -8.86 -3.46 -18.53
N LYS A 328 -9.70 -4.13 -19.30
CA LYS A 328 -10.50 -5.29 -18.84
C LYS A 328 -9.64 -6.52 -18.50
N ASN A 329 -8.44 -6.61 -19.05
CA ASN A 329 -7.52 -7.72 -18.79
C ASN A 329 -6.60 -7.46 -17.59
N LEU A 330 -6.67 -6.30 -16.95
CA LEU A 330 -5.92 -6.04 -15.73
C LEU A 330 -6.39 -7.00 -14.63
N HIS A 331 -5.43 -7.55 -13.90
CA HIS A 331 -5.73 -8.46 -12.81
C HIS A 331 -5.44 -7.83 -11.45
N ALA A 332 -6.32 -8.14 -10.50
CA ALA A 332 -6.28 -7.77 -9.10
C ALA A 332 -6.83 -8.95 -8.30
N GLU A 333 -5.98 -9.90 -7.96
CA GLU A 333 -6.37 -11.25 -7.56
C GLU A 333 -6.22 -11.51 -6.07
N VAL A 334 -5.65 -10.56 -5.30
CA VAL A 334 -5.35 -10.79 -3.90
C VAL A 334 -6.62 -10.79 -3.06
N GLY A 335 -7.04 -11.99 -2.69
CA GLY A 335 -8.12 -12.19 -1.74
C GLY A 335 -7.62 -12.04 -0.30
N GLY A 336 -8.19 -11.12 0.48
CA GLY A 336 -7.74 -10.86 1.83
C GLY A 336 -8.87 -10.58 2.81
N TRP A 337 -8.52 -10.66 4.11
CA TRP A 337 -9.34 -10.21 5.21
C TRP A 337 -8.53 -9.32 6.14
N TRP A 338 -9.19 -8.34 6.71
CA TRP A 338 -8.75 -7.50 7.80
C TRP A 338 -9.67 -7.75 8.99
N VAL A 339 -9.22 -8.60 9.92
CA VAL A 339 -10.01 -8.97 11.09
C VAL A 339 -9.59 -8.13 12.28
N HIS A 340 -10.47 -7.27 12.73
CA HIS A 340 -10.26 -6.34 13.82
C HIS A 340 -10.80 -6.92 15.12
N PHE A 341 -9.93 -7.16 16.09
CA PHE A 341 -10.29 -7.71 17.39
C PHE A 341 -10.33 -6.63 18.47
N ALA A 342 -11.41 -6.58 19.24
CA ALA A 342 -11.51 -5.92 20.52
C ALA A 342 -11.14 -6.94 21.61
N LEU A 343 -10.16 -6.62 22.47
CA LEU A 343 -9.54 -7.56 23.39
C LEU A 343 -9.58 -7.06 24.84
N HIS A 344 -9.66 -8.00 25.78
CA HIS A 344 -9.45 -7.71 27.20
C HIS A 344 -7.97 -7.44 27.50
N GLU A 345 -7.07 -8.23 26.91
CA GLU A 345 -5.63 -8.13 27.11
C GLU A 345 -4.89 -8.24 25.78
N LEU A 346 -3.69 -7.64 25.70
CA LEU A 346 -2.77 -7.89 24.58
C LEU A 346 -2.31 -9.35 24.55
N PRO A 347 -1.95 -9.88 23.36
CA PRO A 347 -1.36 -11.21 23.24
C PRO A 347 -0.11 -11.35 24.10
N LYS A 348 -0.03 -12.42 24.89
CA LYS A 348 1.13 -12.79 25.70
C LYS A 348 1.89 -13.91 24.99
N TYR A 349 2.85 -13.52 24.16
CA TYR A 349 3.57 -14.46 23.32
C TYR A 349 4.56 -15.31 24.12
N LYS A 350 4.63 -16.60 23.85
CA LYS A 350 5.59 -17.55 24.45
C LYS A 350 7.04 -17.11 24.27
N HIS A 351 7.34 -16.48 23.13
CA HIS A 351 8.65 -15.99 22.74
C HIS A 351 9.21 -14.90 23.63
N GLU A 352 8.36 -14.22 24.44
CA GLU A 352 8.81 -13.20 25.38
C GLU A 352 9.84 -13.75 26.39
N ALA A 353 9.77 -15.03 26.70
CA ALA A 353 10.73 -15.68 27.60
C ALA A 353 12.15 -15.77 27.01
N THR A 354 12.26 -15.92 25.71
CA THR A 354 13.54 -16.05 24.99
C THR A 354 13.97 -14.76 24.28
N HIS A 355 13.02 -13.90 23.95
CA HIS A 355 13.22 -12.65 23.23
C HIS A 355 12.46 -11.51 23.92
N PRO A 356 12.90 -11.07 25.12
CA PRO A 356 12.19 -10.10 25.94
C PRO A 356 11.91 -8.78 25.22
N GLY A 357 10.72 -8.23 25.41
CA GLY A 357 10.28 -6.97 24.82
C GLY A 357 10.12 -7.00 23.31
N CYS A 358 10.12 -8.20 22.70
CA CYS A 358 10.07 -8.28 21.24
C CYS A 358 8.65 -8.22 20.68
N LEU A 359 7.58 -8.43 21.43
CA LEU A 359 6.37 -8.91 20.82
C LEU A 359 5.21 -7.94 20.79
N THR A 360 4.82 -7.37 21.92
CA THR A 360 3.76 -6.35 21.94
C THR A 360 4.27 -4.95 21.60
N GLN A 361 5.58 -4.74 21.69
CA GLN A 361 6.25 -3.47 21.38
C GLN A 361 6.72 -3.35 19.92
N ARG A 362 6.39 -4.33 19.08
CA ARG A 362 6.69 -4.31 17.64
C ARG A 362 5.46 -3.97 16.86
N GLN A 363 5.64 -3.28 15.73
CA GLN A 363 4.49 -2.94 14.90
C GLN A 363 3.86 -4.18 14.28
N TYR A 364 4.68 -5.07 13.73
CA TYR A 364 4.21 -6.32 13.16
C TYR A 364 4.73 -7.52 13.92
N ASN A 365 3.82 -8.38 14.30
CA ASN A 365 4.10 -9.74 14.70
C ASN A 365 3.73 -10.67 13.54
N MET A 366 4.66 -11.49 13.12
CA MET A 366 4.49 -12.43 12.02
C MET A 366 4.66 -13.86 12.55
N PRO A 367 3.60 -14.46 13.12
CA PRO A 367 3.60 -15.89 13.40
C PRO A 367 3.81 -16.66 12.10
N LEU A 368 4.93 -17.34 11.98
CA LEU A 368 5.35 -18.04 10.78
C LEU A 368 5.42 -19.54 11.03
N GLU A 369 5.21 -20.30 9.98
CA GLU A 369 5.35 -21.73 9.95
C GLU A 369 6.49 -22.11 9.00
N PRO A 370 7.00 -23.35 9.03
CA PRO A 370 7.96 -23.79 8.03
C PRO A 370 7.45 -23.56 6.59
N ASP A 371 8.34 -23.24 5.68
CA ASP A 371 8.04 -22.89 4.29
C ASP A 371 7.14 -23.90 3.54
N TRP A 372 7.21 -25.19 3.88
CA TRP A 372 6.35 -26.21 3.29
C TRP A 372 4.86 -26.03 3.62
N PHE A 373 4.50 -25.41 4.77
CA PHE A 373 3.12 -25.02 5.04
C PHE A 373 2.60 -23.98 4.06
N ARG A 374 3.49 -23.10 3.59
CA ARG A 374 3.15 -22.11 2.56
C ARG A 374 2.71 -22.79 1.27
N TYR A 375 3.43 -23.83 0.84
CA TYR A 375 3.05 -24.59 -0.35
C TYR A 375 1.73 -25.34 -0.17
N GLN A 376 1.50 -25.93 1.00
CA GLN A 376 0.20 -26.54 1.31
C GLN A 376 -0.93 -25.49 1.26
N GLN A 377 -0.72 -24.31 1.85
CA GLN A 377 -1.68 -23.21 1.81
C GLN A 377 -1.97 -22.77 0.37
N MET A 378 -0.94 -22.67 -0.46
CA MET A 378 -1.11 -22.32 -1.88
C MET A 378 -1.91 -23.39 -2.63
N GLU A 379 -1.63 -24.67 -2.40
CA GLU A 379 -2.38 -25.76 -3.00
C GLU A 379 -3.86 -25.77 -2.58
N GLU A 380 -4.13 -25.54 -1.31
CA GLU A 380 -5.50 -25.41 -0.81
C GLU A 380 -6.20 -24.18 -1.42
N ALA A 381 -5.51 -23.03 -1.46
CA ALA A 381 -6.02 -21.82 -2.09
C ALA A 381 -6.26 -22.00 -3.60
N ASN A 382 -5.36 -22.69 -4.32
CA ASN A 382 -5.53 -23.00 -5.74
C ASN A 382 -6.71 -23.94 -6.01
N LYS A 383 -7.16 -24.69 -5.02
CA LYS A 383 -8.38 -25.52 -5.08
C LYS A 383 -9.63 -24.77 -4.61
N GLY A 384 -9.52 -23.49 -4.30
CA GLY A 384 -10.64 -22.69 -3.79
C GLY A 384 -11.05 -23.06 -2.36
N LEU A 385 -10.14 -23.64 -1.56
CA LEU A 385 -10.43 -24.05 -0.20
C LEU A 385 -9.97 -22.99 0.81
N LEU A 386 -10.70 -22.86 1.91
CA LEU A 386 -10.19 -22.13 3.08
C LEU A 386 -9.01 -22.90 3.67
N THR A 387 -7.85 -22.26 3.67
CA THR A 387 -6.60 -22.89 4.06
C THR A 387 -6.62 -23.40 5.51
N LYS A 388 -6.04 -24.57 5.73
CA LYS A 388 -5.94 -25.17 7.06
C LYS A 388 -5.07 -24.33 8.00
N TYR A 389 -3.97 -23.81 7.49
CA TYR A 389 -3.02 -23.00 8.25
C TYR A 389 -3.14 -21.55 7.85
N ILE A 390 -3.31 -20.67 8.86
CA ILE A 390 -3.48 -19.24 8.66
C ILE A 390 -2.12 -18.56 8.71
N TYR A 391 -1.89 -17.69 7.75
CA TYR A 391 -0.75 -16.79 7.74
C TYR A 391 -1.14 -15.47 8.37
N PHE A 392 -0.54 -15.16 9.49
CA PHE A 392 -0.83 -13.96 10.25
C PHE A 392 0.05 -12.78 9.82
N HIS A 393 -0.58 -11.61 9.79
CA HIS A 393 0.10 -10.33 9.78
C HIS A 393 -0.61 -9.47 10.83
N LEU A 394 0.04 -9.30 11.98
CA LEU A 394 -0.60 -8.78 13.19
C LEU A 394 -0.04 -7.41 13.56
N THR A 395 -0.93 -6.47 13.88
CA THR A 395 -0.58 -5.17 14.46
C THR A 395 -1.41 -4.93 15.72
N HIS A 396 -0.74 -4.53 16.80
CA HIS A 396 -1.35 -4.25 18.10
C HIS A 396 -1.37 -2.75 18.37
N TYR A 397 -2.26 -2.02 17.70
CA TYR A 397 -2.28 -0.54 17.72
C TYR A 397 -2.35 0.07 19.12
N SER A 398 -3.17 -0.49 20.01
CA SER A 398 -3.32 0.01 21.38
C SER A 398 -2.07 -0.14 22.23
N ALA A 399 -1.07 -0.93 21.80
CA ALA A 399 0.24 -0.98 22.45
C ALA A 399 1.06 0.31 22.24
N PHE A 400 0.73 1.10 21.22
CA PHE A 400 1.48 2.30 20.81
C PHE A 400 0.69 3.58 20.99
N ASP A 401 -0.64 3.50 20.89
CA ASP A 401 -1.54 4.64 21.02
C ASP A 401 -2.80 4.21 21.81
N PRO A 402 -2.96 4.65 23.07
CA PRO A 402 -4.09 4.23 23.89
C PRO A 402 -5.45 4.70 23.36
N ARG A 403 -5.49 5.63 22.40
CA ARG A 403 -6.75 6.12 21.79
C ARG A 403 -7.44 5.08 20.90
N TRP A 404 -6.78 3.96 20.61
CA TRP A 404 -7.32 2.91 19.73
C TRP A 404 -8.29 1.95 20.45
N ALA A 405 -8.37 2.00 21.78
CA ALA A 405 -9.30 1.18 22.55
C ALA A 405 -9.74 1.93 23.80
N PRO A 406 -10.88 1.57 24.41
CA PRO A 406 -11.28 2.06 25.72
C PRO A 406 -10.22 1.78 26.79
N GLU A 407 -10.23 2.56 27.88
CA GLU A 407 -9.28 2.39 28.99
C GLU A 407 -9.27 0.95 29.53
N GLY A 408 -8.08 0.38 29.69
CA GLY A 408 -7.89 -0.99 30.14
C GLY A 408 -8.31 -2.07 29.14
N LYS A 409 -8.59 -1.70 27.91
CA LYS A 409 -8.88 -2.61 26.78
C LYS A 409 -7.86 -2.44 25.68
N HIS A 410 -7.86 -3.39 24.75
CA HIS A 410 -6.86 -3.47 23.71
C HIS A 410 -7.47 -3.82 22.36
N CYS A 411 -6.66 -3.66 21.33
CA CYS A 411 -7.05 -4.02 20.00
C CYS A 411 -5.90 -4.60 19.17
N SER A 412 -6.27 -5.48 18.25
CA SER A 412 -5.36 -6.03 17.27
C SER A 412 -6.02 -6.11 15.91
N LEU A 413 -5.25 -5.89 14.86
CA LEU A 413 -5.62 -6.23 13.49
C LEU A 413 -4.89 -7.50 13.10
N VAL A 414 -5.61 -8.43 12.48
CA VAL A 414 -5.09 -9.63 11.82
C VAL A 414 -5.40 -9.52 10.34
N GLU A 415 -4.37 -9.49 9.53
CA GLU A 415 -4.49 -9.51 8.07
C GLU A 415 -4.11 -10.90 7.56
N VAL A 416 -4.98 -11.51 6.76
CA VAL A 416 -4.79 -12.84 6.20
C VAL A 416 -5.19 -12.88 4.73
N TYR A 417 -4.73 -13.91 4.00
CA TYR A 417 -4.95 -14.05 2.57
C TYR A 417 -5.54 -15.42 2.25
N GLY A 418 -6.51 -15.41 1.35
CA GLY A 418 -7.22 -16.60 0.88
C GLY A 418 -6.96 -16.92 -0.59
N PRO A 419 -7.83 -17.69 -1.23
CA PRO A 419 -7.80 -17.98 -2.66
C PRO A 419 -7.87 -16.71 -3.51
N LYS A 420 -7.50 -16.81 -4.78
CA LYS A 420 -7.69 -15.73 -5.75
C LYS A 420 -9.19 -15.51 -5.99
N ILE A 421 -9.56 -14.22 -6.14
CA ILE A 421 -10.97 -13.83 -6.34
C ILE A 421 -11.54 -14.46 -7.61
N SER A 422 -10.76 -14.49 -8.69
CA SER A 422 -11.17 -15.12 -9.96
C SER A 422 -11.49 -16.61 -9.83
N GLN A 423 -10.97 -17.30 -8.82
CA GLN A 423 -11.23 -18.72 -8.57
C GLN A 423 -12.53 -18.97 -7.82
N VAL A 424 -12.83 -18.16 -6.81
CA VAL A 424 -13.90 -18.47 -5.86
C VAL A 424 -15.07 -17.49 -5.91
N GLY A 425 -14.86 -16.28 -6.47
CA GLY A 425 -15.83 -15.20 -6.45
C GLY A 425 -15.97 -14.54 -5.07
N TYR A 426 -16.55 -13.34 -5.04
CA TYR A 426 -16.69 -12.55 -3.81
C TYR A 426 -17.56 -13.21 -2.74
N ASP A 427 -18.68 -13.85 -3.13
CA ASP A 427 -19.61 -14.51 -2.21
C ASP A 427 -18.97 -15.62 -1.37
N TRP A 428 -17.89 -16.22 -1.85
CA TRP A 428 -17.19 -17.27 -1.14
C TRP A 428 -16.60 -16.73 0.17
N TYR A 429 -16.03 -15.52 0.13
CA TYR A 429 -15.40 -14.88 1.30
C TYR A 429 -16.39 -14.71 2.45
N ARG A 430 -17.61 -14.26 2.15
CA ARG A 430 -18.69 -14.12 3.14
C ARG A 430 -19.10 -15.46 3.75
N LYS A 431 -19.12 -16.52 2.95
CA LYS A 431 -19.53 -17.86 3.42
C LYS A 431 -18.56 -18.47 4.41
N VAL A 432 -17.26 -18.24 4.26
CA VAL A 432 -16.22 -18.86 5.10
C VAL A 432 -15.71 -17.95 6.21
N ASP A 433 -16.18 -16.72 6.30
CA ASP A 433 -15.68 -15.70 7.21
C ASP A 433 -15.64 -16.15 8.69
N LYS A 434 -16.74 -16.69 9.20
CA LYS A 434 -16.81 -17.16 10.59
C LYS A 434 -15.85 -18.32 10.88
N GLU A 435 -15.68 -19.22 9.92
CA GLU A 435 -14.75 -20.33 10.05
C GLU A 435 -13.31 -19.82 10.03
N LEU A 436 -13.00 -18.86 9.16
CA LEU A 436 -11.69 -18.18 9.14
C LEU A 436 -11.36 -17.56 10.50
N VAL A 437 -12.27 -16.76 11.06
CA VAL A 437 -12.04 -16.10 12.35
C VAL A 437 -11.85 -17.11 13.48
N SER A 438 -12.62 -18.21 13.48
CA SER A 438 -12.43 -19.31 14.43
C SER A 438 -11.04 -19.93 14.33
N ARG A 439 -10.55 -20.20 13.11
CA ARG A 439 -9.20 -20.72 12.87
C ARG A 439 -8.11 -19.72 13.28
N ILE A 440 -8.33 -18.42 13.07
CA ILE A 440 -7.40 -17.38 13.53
C ILE A 440 -7.25 -17.46 15.05
N VAL A 441 -8.35 -17.44 15.82
CA VAL A 441 -8.31 -17.49 17.29
C VAL A 441 -7.67 -18.77 17.78
N GLU A 442 -8.01 -19.92 17.18
CA GLU A 442 -7.41 -21.22 17.54
C GLU A 442 -5.89 -21.23 17.30
N GLN A 443 -5.43 -20.79 16.12
CA GLN A 443 -4.02 -20.88 15.76
C GLN A 443 -3.18 -19.79 16.41
N TRP A 444 -3.77 -18.65 16.75
CA TRP A 444 -3.07 -17.60 17.49
C TRP A 444 -2.59 -18.09 18.87
N GLN A 445 -3.36 -19.00 19.51
CA GLN A 445 -2.98 -19.63 20.78
C GLN A 445 -1.69 -20.45 20.71
N TRP A 446 -1.29 -20.92 19.52
CA TRP A 446 0.00 -21.61 19.35
C TRP A 446 1.17 -20.71 19.73
N TYR A 447 1.04 -19.40 19.57
CA TYR A 447 2.06 -18.38 19.83
C TYR A 447 1.76 -17.59 21.11
N ALA A 448 0.51 -17.27 21.36
CA ALA A 448 0.05 -16.48 22.52
C ALA A 448 -1.12 -17.20 23.19
N PRO A 449 -0.87 -18.02 24.24
CA PRO A 449 -1.90 -18.89 24.85
C PRO A 449 -3.12 -18.16 25.44
N ASN A 450 -2.99 -16.86 25.76
CA ASN A 450 -4.11 -16.07 26.26
C ASN A 450 -5.08 -15.60 25.15
N MET A 451 -4.80 -15.89 23.86
CA MET A 451 -5.67 -15.53 22.74
C MET A 451 -6.78 -16.56 22.56
N THR A 452 -7.63 -16.66 23.57
CA THR A 452 -8.85 -17.49 23.58
C THR A 452 -10.08 -16.62 23.35
N TRP A 453 -11.23 -17.24 23.10
CA TRP A 453 -12.50 -16.53 22.98
C TRP A 453 -12.86 -15.73 24.25
N ASP A 454 -12.39 -16.14 25.44
CA ASP A 454 -12.58 -15.38 26.69
C ASP A 454 -11.82 -14.04 26.68
N ASN A 455 -10.74 -13.93 25.89
CA ASN A 455 -10.01 -12.67 25.71
C ASN A 455 -10.62 -11.79 24.60
N VAL A 456 -11.45 -12.34 23.73
CA VAL A 456 -12.08 -11.62 22.63
C VAL A 456 -13.40 -11.01 23.08
N ILE A 457 -13.47 -9.69 23.17
CA ILE A 457 -14.72 -8.96 23.46
C ILE A 457 -15.65 -8.99 22.24
N GLY A 458 -15.06 -8.90 21.06
CA GLY A 458 -15.74 -8.96 19.78
C GLY A 458 -14.76 -8.75 18.63
N TYR A 459 -15.26 -8.93 17.42
CA TYR A 459 -14.47 -8.70 16.21
C TYR A 459 -15.33 -8.14 15.09
N HIS A 460 -14.66 -7.50 14.12
CA HIS A 460 -15.20 -7.14 12.83
C HIS A 460 -14.29 -7.70 11.74
N SER A 461 -14.86 -8.36 10.78
CA SER A 461 -14.13 -8.93 9.65
C SER A 461 -14.50 -8.19 8.37
N ASP A 462 -13.49 -7.62 7.72
CA ASP A 462 -13.62 -6.88 6.47
C ASP A 462 -12.93 -7.68 5.36
N SER A 463 -13.71 -8.47 4.64
CA SER A 463 -13.22 -9.25 3.51
C SER A 463 -13.05 -8.37 2.26
N VAL A 464 -12.41 -8.90 1.23
CA VAL A 464 -12.32 -8.20 -0.08
C VAL A 464 -13.68 -7.85 -0.67
N GLU A 465 -14.73 -8.59 -0.33
CA GLU A 465 -16.10 -8.27 -0.72
C GLU A 465 -16.58 -6.99 -0.02
N ALA A 466 -16.47 -6.95 1.31
CA ALA A 466 -16.85 -5.78 2.10
C ALA A 466 -16.00 -4.56 1.73
N MET A 467 -14.70 -4.77 1.46
CA MET A 467 -13.82 -3.70 0.95
C MET A 467 -14.32 -3.16 -0.38
N GLY A 468 -14.71 -4.02 -1.33
CA GLY A 468 -15.26 -3.62 -2.64
C GLY A 468 -16.59 -2.89 -2.53
N GLU A 469 -17.45 -3.25 -1.58
CA GLU A 469 -18.71 -2.52 -1.31
C GLU A 469 -18.45 -1.10 -0.78
N ARG A 470 -17.45 -0.95 0.10
CA ARG A 470 -17.05 0.33 0.69
C ARG A 470 -16.28 1.20 -0.31
N LEU A 471 -15.32 0.62 -0.98
CA LEU A 471 -14.38 1.28 -1.89
C LEU A 471 -14.44 0.59 -3.26
N ILE A 472 -15.32 1.06 -4.13
CA ILE A 472 -15.56 0.48 -5.47
C ILE A 472 -14.25 0.24 -6.26
N ASP A 473 -13.22 1.06 -5.98
CA ASP A 473 -11.95 1.00 -6.68
C ASP A 473 -10.99 -0.07 -6.16
N MET A 474 -11.17 -0.55 -4.94
CA MET A 474 -10.29 -1.55 -4.33
C MET A 474 -10.84 -2.97 -4.54
N VAL A 475 -11.06 -3.32 -5.79
CA VAL A 475 -11.62 -4.63 -6.17
C VAL A 475 -10.49 -5.65 -6.19
N GLY A 476 -10.33 -6.40 -5.12
CA GLY A 476 -9.44 -7.54 -5.10
C GLY A 476 -7.98 -7.29 -4.76
N ASN A 477 -7.53 -6.04 -4.66
CA ASN A 477 -6.17 -5.74 -4.21
C ASN A 477 -6.10 -4.31 -3.65
N TRP A 478 -5.47 -4.13 -2.48
CA TRP A 478 -5.23 -2.79 -1.91
C TRP A 478 -4.26 -1.94 -2.74
N THR A 479 -3.49 -2.56 -3.65
CA THR A 479 -2.69 -1.86 -4.65
C THR A 479 -3.47 -1.56 -5.92
N MET A 480 -4.78 -1.82 -5.93
CA MET A 480 -5.77 -1.72 -7.00
C MET A 480 -5.57 -2.71 -8.15
N ILE A 481 -4.36 -2.94 -8.62
CA ILE A 481 -3.95 -3.99 -9.56
C ILE A 481 -2.68 -4.65 -9.06
N ASP A 482 -2.46 -5.91 -9.40
CA ASP A 482 -1.30 -6.68 -8.94
C ASP A 482 0.02 -6.05 -9.39
N MET A 483 1.06 -6.19 -8.58
CA MET A 483 2.38 -5.64 -8.86
C MET A 483 3.32 -6.65 -9.54
N THR A 484 2.78 -7.32 -10.55
CA THR A 484 3.49 -8.28 -11.40
C THR A 484 4.31 -7.59 -12.50
N ASN A 485 5.20 -8.33 -13.15
CA ASN A 485 6.06 -7.77 -14.20
C ASN A 485 5.30 -7.12 -15.35
N ASP A 486 4.16 -7.66 -15.72
CA ASP A 486 3.31 -7.16 -16.82
C ASP A 486 2.47 -5.93 -16.43
N GLN A 487 2.39 -5.58 -15.14
CA GLN A 487 1.60 -4.48 -14.62
C GLN A 487 2.42 -3.47 -13.79
N MET A 488 3.72 -3.34 -14.04
CA MET A 488 4.58 -2.36 -13.35
C MET A 488 5.44 -1.53 -14.32
N GLY A 489 6.01 -0.44 -13.81
CA GLY A 489 6.87 0.47 -14.59
C GLY A 489 6.16 1.07 -15.79
N GLN A 490 6.76 0.97 -16.96
CA GLN A 490 6.19 1.42 -18.25
C GLN A 490 4.92 0.68 -18.67
N ARG A 491 4.56 -0.41 -17.98
CA ARG A 491 3.37 -1.21 -18.26
C ARG A 491 2.20 -0.91 -17.31
N ARG A 492 2.40 -0.05 -16.30
CA ARG A 492 1.39 0.24 -15.27
C ARG A 492 0.57 1.50 -15.57
N PRO A 493 -0.77 1.45 -15.61
CA PRO A 493 -1.62 0.24 -15.61
C PRO A 493 -1.59 -0.47 -16.96
N ILE A 494 -1.45 0.27 -18.04
CA ILE A 494 -1.22 -0.16 -19.43
C ILE A 494 -0.18 0.75 -20.08
N PRO A 495 0.57 0.30 -21.08
CA PRO A 495 1.63 1.10 -21.68
C PRO A 495 1.18 2.50 -22.14
N GLU A 496 0.00 2.62 -22.73
CA GLU A 496 -0.54 3.87 -23.24
C GLU A 496 -0.81 4.91 -22.16
N TYR A 497 -1.09 4.46 -20.91
CA TYR A 497 -1.42 5.34 -19.79
C TYR A 497 -0.31 5.44 -18.73
N SER A 498 0.79 4.71 -18.90
CA SER A 498 1.86 4.60 -17.91
C SER A 498 2.43 5.94 -17.44
N ARG A 499 2.31 6.97 -18.27
CA ARG A 499 2.77 8.33 -17.96
C ARG A 499 1.63 9.27 -17.54
N TYR A 500 0.61 8.71 -16.87
CA TYR A 500 -0.53 9.43 -16.25
C TYR A 500 -1.55 10.06 -17.19
N ARG A 501 -1.27 10.18 -18.49
CA ARG A 501 -2.21 10.69 -19.49
C ARG A 501 -3.12 9.57 -19.98
N THR A 502 -4.37 9.93 -20.32
CA THR A 502 -5.27 9.06 -21.08
C THR A 502 -5.19 9.38 -22.58
N HIS A 503 -6.01 8.72 -23.40
CA HIS A 503 -6.20 9.04 -24.82
C HIS A 503 -7.08 10.28 -25.02
N ILE A 504 -7.76 10.77 -23.98
CA ILE A 504 -8.52 12.04 -24.03
C ILE A 504 -7.58 13.16 -23.61
N ASP A 505 -7.49 14.19 -24.42
CA ASP A 505 -6.70 15.37 -24.09
C ASP A 505 -7.13 15.96 -22.76
N ASN A 506 -6.17 16.32 -21.93
CA ASN A 506 -6.35 16.93 -20.62
C ASN A 506 -7.08 16.05 -19.55
N VAL A 507 -7.15 14.73 -19.74
CA VAL A 507 -7.60 13.78 -18.71
C VAL A 507 -6.41 12.98 -18.20
N TYR A 508 -6.19 13.02 -16.89
CA TYR A 508 -5.09 12.36 -16.19
C TYR A 508 -5.62 11.36 -15.16
N ILE A 509 -4.77 10.37 -14.81
CA ILE A 509 -5.06 9.40 -13.74
C ILE A 509 -3.95 9.49 -12.70
N CYS A 510 -4.29 9.61 -11.40
CA CYS A 510 -3.30 9.74 -10.33
C CYS A 510 -3.44 8.71 -9.20
N SER A 511 -4.37 7.76 -9.33
CA SER A 511 -4.67 6.77 -8.29
C SER A 511 -3.58 5.69 -8.15
N SER A 512 -3.76 4.78 -7.19
CA SER A 512 -2.85 3.66 -6.92
C SER A 512 -2.68 2.67 -8.08
N VAL A 513 -3.52 2.74 -9.12
CA VAL A 513 -3.31 1.95 -10.36
C VAL A 513 -2.09 2.43 -11.15
N MET A 514 -1.59 3.64 -10.86
CA MET A 514 -0.46 4.24 -11.55
C MET A 514 0.88 3.87 -10.91
N HIS A 515 1.97 4.16 -11.60
CA HIS A 515 3.33 4.08 -11.06
C HIS A 515 3.49 5.01 -9.83
N PRO A 516 4.25 4.66 -8.77
CA PRO A 516 4.99 3.42 -8.58
C PRO A 516 4.16 2.28 -7.97
N GLY A 517 2.85 2.40 -7.89
CA GLY A 517 1.94 1.41 -7.36
C GLY A 517 1.23 1.85 -6.08
N GLY A 518 0.38 0.95 -5.57
CA GLY A 518 -0.40 1.22 -4.37
C GLY A 518 0.42 1.18 -3.10
N ALA A 519 0.13 2.05 -2.22
CA ALA A 519 0.43 2.13 -0.78
C ALA A 519 0.00 3.51 -0.27
N LEU A 520 -0.06 3.69 1.04
CA LEU A 520 -0.38 5.00 1.61
C LEU A 520 0.88 5.90 1.67
N HIS A 521 1.29 6.43 0.51
CA HIS A 521 2.50 7.25 0.35
C HIS A 521 2.32 8.51 -0.51
N GLY A 522 1.22 8.66 -1.24
CA GLY A 522 0.93 9.85 -2.05
C GLY A 522 1.78 10.02 -3.34
N LEU A 523 2.66 9.06 -3.67
CA LEU A 523 3.61 9.23 -4.79
C LEU A 523 2.93 9.21 -6.16
N CYS A 524 1.87 8.43 -6.35
CA CYS A 524 1.15 8.45 -7.64
C CYS A 524 0.58 9.84 -7.93
N GLY A 525 0.01 10.50 -6.91
CA GLY A 525 -0.45 11.90 -7.03
C GLY A 525 0.70 12.88 -7.30
N TYR A 526 1.83 12.71 -6.61
CA TYR A 526 3.01 13.55 -6.81
C TYR A 526 3.62 13.38 -8.21
N ASN A 527 3.78 12.15 -8.70
CA ASN A 527 4.31 11.90 -10.04
C ASN A 527 3.35 12.36 -11.15
N CYS A 528 2.04 12.26 -10.92
CA CYS A 528 1.03 12.83 -11.81
C CYS A 528 1.15 14.37 -11.85
N TYR A 529 1.36 15.03 -10.70
CA TYR A 529 1.63 16.46 -10.67
C TYR A 529 2.88 16.80 -11.50
N LYS A 530 3.98 16.03 -11.39
CA LYS A 530 5.17 16.24 -12.23
C LYS A 530 4.82 16.21 -13.71
N ARG A 531 4.03 15.21 -14.14
CA ARG A 531 3.60 15.10 -15.53
C ARG A 531 2.75 16.30 -15.96
N ILE A 532 1.79 16.72 -15.13
CA ILE A 532 0.93 17.88 -15.43
C ILE A 532 1.76 19.17 -15.46
N ALA A 533 2.72 19.34 -14.55
CA ALA A 533 3.57 20.53 -14.51
C ALA A 533 4.41 20.66 -15.78
N GLU A 534 4.93 19.55 -16.31
CA GLU A 534 5.62 19.54 -17.61
C GLU A 534 4.67 19.90 -18.76
N ASP A 535 3.45 19.38 -18.77
CA ASP A 535 2.46 19.60 -19.84
C ASP A 535 1.94 21.03 -19.89
N TRP A 536 1.81 21.67 -18.73
CA TRP A 536 1.16 22.97 -18.58
C TRP A 536 2.12 24.09 -18.18
N GLY A 537 3.43 23.82 -18.08
CA GLY A 537 4.44 24.81 -17.70
C GLY A 537 4.25 25.35 -16.29
N LEU A 538 3.81 24.49 -15.35
CA LEU A 538 3.65 24.87 -13.94
C LEU A 538 4.99 24.84 -13.20
N GLU A 539 5.01 25.43 -12.00
CA GLU A 539 6.20 25.39 -11.15
C GLU A 539 6.60 23.95 -10.82
N LYS A 540 7.88 23.64 -11.03
CA LYS A 540 8.47 22.34 -10.75
C LYS A 540 9.05 22.32 -9.34
N MET A 541 8.21 21.97 -8.36
CA MET A 541 8.58 21.96 -6.93
C MET A 541 9.80 21.10 -6.62
N TRP A 542 10.03 20.03 -7.39
CA TRP A 542 11.19 19.13 -7.25
C TRP A 542 12.52 19.72 -7.70
N GLU A 543 12.51 20.85 -8.42
CA GLU A 543 13.73 21.54 -8.83
C GLU A 543 14.20 22.55 -7.78
N LYS A 544 13.47 22.74 -6.67
CA LYS A 544 13.87 23.66 -5.60
C LYS A 544 15.15 23.18 -4.92
N GLU A 545 15.99 24.15 -4.57
CA GLU A 545 17.24 23.91 -3.87
C GLU A 545 17.04 23.08 -2.59
N GLY A 546 17.93 22.11 -2.36
CA GLY A 546 17.88 21.23 -1.20
C GLY A 546 16.85 20.11 -1.29
N ARG A 547 16.12 19.95 -2.40
CA ARG A 547 15.25 18.80 -2.60
C ARG A 547 16.03 17.60 -3.09
N PRO A 548 15.84 16.41 -2.47
CA PRO A 548 16.53 15.20 -2.90
C PRO A 548 15.94 14.62 -4.21
N PHE A 549 14.69 15.00 -4.60
CA PHE A 549 13.99 14.48 -5.79
C PHE A 549 12.82 15.36 -6.24
#